data_4e0c965b2b1dba40a1bacbf9da54e61c
#
_entry.id   4e0c965b2b1dba40a1bacbf9da54e61c
#
_cell.length_a   1.000
_cell.length_b   1.000
_cell.length_c   1.000
_cell.angle_alpha   90.00
_cell.angle_beta   90.00
_cell.angle_gamma   90.00
#
_symmetry.space_group_name_H-M   'P 1'
#
loop_
_entity.id
_entity.type
_entity.pdbx_description
1 polymer ?
#
loop_
_entity_poly.entity_id
_entity_poly.type
_entity_poly.pdbx_seq_one_letter_code
_entity_poly.pdbx_strand_id
1 'polypeptide(L)'
;MNTYIATFFMHFGSIRYERLCKSKGYQARTMPVPRNLSSSCGTCVKYIASEPLFDRDHDEMETMVICNEDGSYTRIYKAEGL
;
A
#
# COMPACT_ATOMS: atom_id res chain seq x y z
N MET A 1 11.73 -9.53 7.04
CA MET A 1 10.44 -8.89 6.73
C MET A 1 10.66 -7.67 5.86
N ASN A 2 9.67 -7.34 5.05
CA ASN A 2 9.76 -6.22 4.12
C ASN A 2 8.77 -5.13 4.52
N THR A 3 9.07 -3.89 4.11
CA THR A 3 8.17 -2.76 4.26
C THR A 3 7.54 -2.47 2.93
N TYR A 4 6.22 -2.35 2.92
CA TYR A 4 5.44 -2.08 1.71
C TYR A 4 4.65 -0.80 1.87
N ILE A 5 4.37 -0.13 0.74
CA ILE A 5 3.45 1.00 0.69
C ILE A 5 2.45 0.72 -0.41
N ALA A 6 1.16 0.71 -0.05
CA ALA A 6 0.06 0.53 -0.99
C ALA A 6 -0.69 1.84 -1.16
N THR A 7 -0.94 2.25 -2.39
CA THR A 7 -1.74 3.43 -2.70
C THR A 7 -3.10 3.01 -3.24
N PHE A 8 -4.08 3.88 -3.11
CA PHE A 8 -5.48 3.56 -3.41
C PHE A 8 -6.12 4.66 -4.25
N PHE A 9 -7.16 4.29 -4.98
CA PHE A 9 -7.92 5.27 -5.78
C PHE A 9 -8.74 6.19 -4.89
N MET A 10 -9.21 5.70 -3.74
CA MET A 10 -10.03 6.45 -2.81
C MET A 10 -9.55 6.26 -1.39
N HIS A 11 -9.74 7.30 -0.57
CA HIS A 11 -9.33 7.28 0.84
C HIS A 11 -9.93 6.10 1.61
N PHE A 12 -11.17 5.77 1.34
CA PHE A 12 -11.86 4.67 2.01
C PHE A 12 -11.13 3.33 1.80
N GLY A 13 -10.55 3.13 0.63
CA GLY A 13 -9.77 1.92 0.35
C GLY A 13 -8.56 1.77 1.26
N SER A 14 -7.89 2.88 1.58
CA SER A 14 -6.74 2.83 2.48
C SER A 14 -7.15 2.46 3.90
N ILE A 15 -8.28 2.95 4.36
CA ILE A 15 -8.79 2.62 5.71
C ILE A 15 -9.11 1.13 5.80
N ARG A 16 -9.77 0.58 4.80
CA ARG A 16 -10.13 -0.83 4.76
C ARG A 16 -8.90 -1.72 4.71
N TYR A 17 -7.92 -1.34 3.90
CA TYR A 17 -6.69 -2.10 3.76
C TYR A 17 -5.88 -2.09 5.06
N GLU A 18 -5.81 -0.96 5.75
CA GLU A 18 -5.15 -0.89 7.05
C GLU A 18 -5.77 -1.88 8.03
N ARG A 19 -7.10 -1.94 8.07
CA ARG A 19 -7.81 -2.89 8.92
C ARG A 19 -7.49 -4.34 8.55
N LEU A 20 -7.43 -4.62 7.26
CA LEU A 20 -7.08 -5.96 6.79
C LEU A 20 -5.67 -6.36 7.24
N CYS A 21 -4.70 -5.46 7.07
CA CYS A 21 -3.33 -5.72 7.52
C CYS A 21 -3.26 -6.00 9.01
N LYS A 22 -3.96 -5.20 9.80
CA LYS A 22 -3.98 -5.39 11.26
C LYS A 22 -4.66 -6.70 11.65
N SER A 23 -5.67 -7.14 10.90
CA SER A 23 -6.33 -8.42 11.16
C SER A 23 -5.41 -9.61 10.88
N LYS A 24 -4.39 -9.42 10.04
CA LYS A 24 -3.36 -10.43 9.78
C LYS A 24 -2.20 -10.36 10.78
N GLY A 25 -2.25 -9.43 11.73
CA GLY A 25 -1.18 -9.25 12.71
C GLY A 25 -0.03 -8.38 12.20
N TYR A 26 -0.19 -7.72 11.07
CA TYR A 26 0.85 -6.84 10.53
C TYR A 26 0.83 -5.47 11.19
N GLN A 27 2.01 -4.86 11.32
CA GLN A 27 2.09 -3.44 11.68
C GLN A 27 1.70 -2.64 10.45
N ALA A 28 0.70 -1.79 10.57
CA ALA A 28 0.19 -1.01 9.45
C ALA A 28 -0.34 0.33 9.92
N ARG A 29 -0.21 1.34 9.07
CA ARG A 29 -0.79 2.65 9.33
C ARG A 29 -1.09 3.37 8.03
N THR A 30 -2.13 4.19 8.03
CA THR A 30 -2.38 5.14 6.96
C THR A 30 -1.49 6.36 7.14
N MET A 31 -1.06 6.96 6.04
CA MET A 31 -0.20 8.14 6.06
C MET A 31 -0.33 8.89 4.73
N PRO A 32 0.11 10.16 4.68
CA PRO A 32 0.19 10.86 3.40
C PRO A 32 1.16 10.17 2.47
N VAL A 33 0.88 10.20 1.17
CA VAL A 33 1.75 9.58 0.17
C VAL A 33 3.08 10.33 0.12
N PRO A 34 4.23 9.63 0.18
CA PRO A 34 5.55 10.26 0.05
C PRO A 34 5.69 10.98 -1.29
N ARG A 35 6.58 12.00 -1.32
CA ARG A 35 6.79 12.82 -2.52
C ARG A 35 7.17 12.03 -3.76
N ASN A 36 7.93 10.94 -3.57
CA ASN A 36 8.43 10.12 -4.68
C ASN A 36 7.37 9.20 -5.25
N LEU A 37 6.22 9.12 -4.60
CA LEU A 37 5.10 8.30 -5.04
C LEU A 37 3.94 9.21 -5.36
N SER A 38 3.05 8.74 -6.21
CA SER A 38 1.83 9.47 -6.53
C SER A 38 0.63 8.59 -6.23
N SER A 39 -0.50 9.24 -5.93
CA SER A 39 -1.74 8.53 -5.64
C SER A 39 -2.91 9.43 -5.95
N SER A 40 -4.01 8.82 -6.41
CA SER A 40 -5.24 9.55 -6.71
C SER A 40 -5.87 10.18 -5.47
N CYS A 41 -5.75 9.53 -4.31
CA CYS A 41 -6.40 10.03 -3.08
C CYS A 41 -5.44 10.71 -2.10
N GLY A 42 -4.14 10.65 -2.35
CA GLY A 42 -3.16 11.29 -1.47
C GLY A 42 -2.89 10.54 -0.17
N THR A 43 -3.51 9.39 0.05
CA THR A 43 -3.34 8.58 1.27
C THR A 43 -2.86 7.19 0.89
N CYS A 44 -1.94 6.64 1.67
CA CYS A 44 -1.43 5.30 1.46
C CYS A 44 -1.40 4.53 2.77
N VAL A 45 -1.13 3.22 2.67
CA VAL A 45 -0.92 2.37 3.84
C VAL A 45 0.51 1.84 3.79
N LYS A 46 1.26 2.07 4.85
CA LYS A 46 2.59 1.50 5.03
C LYS A 46 2.47 0.34 5.99
N TYR A 47 2.98 -0.82 5.61
CA TYR A 47 2.89 -2.00 6.47
C TYR A 47 4.14 -2.86 6.35
N ILE A 48 4.34 -3.73 7.33
CA ILE A 48 5.49 -4.63 7.42
C ILE A 48 4.97 -6.07 7.38
N ALA A 49 5.50 -6.87 6.46
CA ALA A 49 5.09 -8.26 6.28
C ALA A 49 6.19 -9.05 5.58
N SER A 50 6.10 -10.38 5.65
CA SER A 50 7.06 -11.23 4.95
C SER A 50 6.81 -11.29 3.45
N GLU A 51 5.57 -11.02 3.03
CA GLU A 51 5.20 -11.01 1.62
C GLU A 51 4.09 -9.99 1.40
N PRO A 52 3.88 -9.53 0.14
CA PRO A 52 2.84 -8.55 -0.11
C PRO A 52 1.45 -9.12 0.12
N LEU A 53 0.54 -8.30 0.61
CA LEU A 53 -0.84 -8.67 0.88
C LEU A 53 -1.76 -8.09 -0.20
N PHE A 54 -2.46 -8.96 -0.92
CA PHE A 54 -3.44 -8.54 -1.92
C PHE A 54 -4.84 -8.95 -1.46
N ASP A 55 -5.77 -7.99 -1.55
CA ASP A 55 -7.17 -8.24 -1.25
C ASP A 55 -7.92 -8.41 -2.57
N ARG A 56 -8.28 -9.64 -2.90
CA ARG A 56 -8.94 -9.97 -4.17
C ARG A 56 -10.38 -9.49 -4.25
N ASP A 57 -10.99 -9.21 -3.10
CA ASP A 57 -12.40 -8.83 -3.05
C ASP A 57 -12.60 -7.33 -3.26
N HIS A 58 -11.53 -6.55 -3.27
CA HIS A 58 -11.60 -5.10 -3.36
C HIS A 58 -10.57 -4.56 -4.34
N ASP A 59 -11.04 -4.02 -5.45
CA ASP A 59 -10.22 -3.46 -6.52
C ASP A 59 -9.87 -2.00 -6.27
N GLU A 60 -9.63 -1.64 -5.02
CA GLU A 60 -9.38 -0.25 -4.63
C GLU A 60 -7.90 0.12 -4.66
N MET A 61 -7.02 -0.88 -4.72
CA MET A 61 -5.57 -0.65 -4.73
C MET A 61 -5.12 -0.11 -6.08
N GLU A 62 -4.41 1.01 -6.04
CA GLU A 62 -3.87 1.66 -7.23
C GLU A 62 -2.48 1.11 -7.56
N THR A 63 -1.57 1.14 -6.58
CA THR A 63 -0.21 0.60 -6.73
C THR A 63 0.25 0.02 -5.41
N MET A 64 1.30 -0.81 -5.49
CA MET A 64 2.04 -1.23 -4.31
C MET A 64 3.53 -1.22 -4.64
N VAL A 65 4.32 -0.71 -3.71
CA VAL A 65 5.78 -0.72 -3.82
C VAL A 65 6.38 -1.38 -2.60
N ILE A 66 7.58 -1.96 -2.79
CA ILE A 66 8.42 -2.41 -1.69
C ILE A 66 9.46 -1.32 -1.43
N CYS A 67 9.72 -1.02 -0.15
CA CYS A 67 10.71 -0.03 0.24
C CYS A 67 12.07 -0.70 0.32
N ASN A 68 13.04 -0.21 -0.45
CA ASN A 68 14.39 -0.76 -0.48
C ASN A 68 15.25 -0.10 0.59
N GLU A 69 16.35 -0.78 0.98
CA GLU A 69 17.23 -0.29 2.03
C GLU A 69 17.89 1.04 1.69
N ASP A 70 18.09 1.31 0.40
CA ASP A 70 18.72 2.56 -0.05
C ASP A 70 17.75 3.75 -0.12
N GLY A 71 16.50 3.54 0.31
CA GLY A 71 15.47 4.58 0.28
C GLY A 71 14.68 4.65 -1.02
N SER A 72 15.01 3.81 -2.00
CA SER A 72 14.24 3.74 -3.25
C SER A 72 13.03 2.84 -3.10
N TYR A 73 12.15 2.88 -4.10
CA TYR A 73 10.95 2.04 -4.14
C TYR A 73 10.98 1.18 -5.40
N THR A 74 10.54 -0.07 -5.27
CA THR A 74 10.33 -0.96 -6.41
C THR A 74 8.85 -1.25 -6.52
N ARG A 75 8.25 -0.94 -7.67
CA ARG A 75 6.83 -1.20 -7.88
C ARG A 75 6.60 -2.69 -8.10
N ILE A 76 5.70 -3.27 -7.31
CA ILE A 76 5.35 -4.68 -7.43
C ILE A 76 3.91 -4.91 -7.87
N TYR A 77 3.09 -3.85 -7.91
CA TYR A 77 1.71 -3.92 -8.39
C TYR A 77 1.30 -2.59 -8.98
N LYS A 78 0.53 -2.65 -10.06
CA LYS A 78 -0.08 -1.49 -10.70
C LYS A 78 -1.43 -1.93 -11.24
N ALA A 79 -2.49 -1.20 -10.89
CA ALA A 79 -3.83 -1.51 -11.38
C ALA A 79 -3.91 -1.33 -12.89
N GLU A 80 -4.77 -2.12 -13.55
CA GLU A 80 -5.00 -1.99 -14.98
C GLU A 80 -5.56 -0.61 -15.30
N GLY A 81 -5.18 -0.05 -16.44
CA GLY A 81 -5.64 1.23 -16.89
C GLY A 81 -4.84 2.42 -16.39
N LEU A 82 -3.81 2.18 -15.61
CA LEU A 82 -2.91 3.25 -15.13
C LEU A 82 -1.74 3.49 -16.08
#